data_84d52834952b0e70c0637eacac5e9a8b
#
_entry.id   84d52834952b0e70c0637eacac5e9a8b
#
_cell.length_a   1.000
_cell.length_b   1.000
_cell.length_c   1.000
_cell.angle_alpha   90.00
_cell.angle_beta   90.00
_cell.angle_gamma   90.00
#
_symmetry.space_group_name_H-M   'P 1'
#
loop_
_entity.id
_entity.type
_entity.pdbx_description
1 polymer ?
#
loop_
_entity_poly.entity_id
_entity_poly.type
_entity_poly.pdbx_seq_one_letter_code
_entity_poly.pdbx_strand_id
1 'polypeptide(L)'
;MQITGMLHGARLLEFAGFPATEVLGPDASEEKIKALIDKHGLIFIKPVFKGGIGKKGKAGLLGRAKDLKTALAEKERLYFAEHQVGHVRAKANGVTFEAGVPAEHEVYFSISDSTHFRAPTMTLTHLVFAMALTAYILVAIRY
;
A
#
# COMPACT_ATOMS: atom_id res chain seq x y z
N MET A 1 -12.99 13.77 -6.57
CA MET A 1 -12.29 12.60 -7.12
C MET A 1 -11.94 11.68 -5.96
N GLN A 2 -12.35 10.42 -5.99
CA GLN A 2 -12.02 9.47 -4.93
C GLN A 2 -10.77 8.69 -5.34
N ILE A 3 -9.72 8.75 -4.54
CA ILE A 3 -8.49 7.99 -4.77
C ILE A 3 -8.69 6.60 -4.15
N THR A 4 -8.66 5.58 -4.99
CA THR A 4 -8.85 4.20 -4.56
C THR A 4 -7.60 3.36 -4.85
N GLY A 5 -6.96 2.89 -3.76
CA GLY A 5 -5.85 1.96 -3.83
C GLY A 5 -4.48 2.55 -4.20
N MET A 6 -3.48 1.69 -4.15
CA MET A 6 -2.06 2.07 -4.33
C MET A 6 -1.74 2.62 -5.73
N LEU A 7 -2.37 2.09 -6.77
CA LEU A 7 -2.11 2.56 -8.15
C LEU A 7 -2.48 4.03 -8.35
N HIS A 8 -3.62 4.46 -7.83
CA HIS A 8 -4.03 5.86 -7.90
C HIS A 8 -3.17 6.76 -7.01
N GLY A 9 -2.80 6.26 -5.82
CA GLY A 9 -1.90 6.98 -4.92
C GLY A 9 -0.52 7.20 -5.53
N ALA A 10 0.08 6.18 -6.12
CA ALA A 10 1.37 6.29 -6.80
C ALA A 10 1.34 7.31 -7.95
N ARG A 11 0.32 7.23 -8.81
CA ARG A 11 0.16 8.20 -9.92
C ARG A 11 -0.02 9.64 -9.44
N LEU A 12 -0.73 9.83 -8.31
CA LEU A 12 -0.90 11.16 -7.74
C LEU A 12 0.42 11.72 -7.19
N LEU A 13 1.21 10.88 -6.52
CA LEU A 13 2.53 11.27 -6.03
C LEU A 13 3.47 11.63 -7.19
N GLU A 14 3.50 10.82 -8.24
CA GLU A 14 4.28 11.11 -9.46
C GLU A 14 3.85 12.43 -10.11
N PHE A 15 2.54 12.65 -10.26
CA PHE A 15 2.00 13.91 -10.78
C PHE A 15 2.39 15.13 -9.93
N ALA A 16 2.48 14.96 -8.62
CA ALA A 16 2.91 16.00 -7.68
C ALA A 16 4.45 16.14 -7.58
N GLY A 17 5.23 15.39 -8.36
CA GLY A 17 6.69 15.45 -8.36
C GLY A 17 7.36 14.71 -7.20
N PHE A 18 6.62 13.87 -6.47
CA PHE A 18 7.19 13.04 -5.41
C PHE A 18 7.64 11.69 -5.97
N PRO A 19 8.72 11.11 -5.44
CA PRO A 19 9.10 9.75 -5.78
C PRO A 19 7.99 8.77 -5.35
N ALA A 20 7.62 7.87 -6.23
CA ALA A 20 6.64 6.83 -5.96
C ALA A 20 7.20 5.45 -6.30
N THR A 21 6.71 4.44 -5.59
CA THR A 21 7.01 3.05 -5.92
C THR A 21 6.30 2.67 -7.23
N GLU A 22 7.01 1.97 -8.11
CA GLU A 22 6.42 1.45 -9.33
C GLU A 22 5.32 0.44 -9.02
N VAL A 23 4.11 0.72 -9.53
CA VAL A 23 2.90 -0.07 -9.26
C VAL A 23 2.22 -0.42 -10.58
N LEU A 24 1.94 -1.71 -10.78
CA LEU A 24 1.13 -2.21 -11.88
C LEU A 24 -0.28 -2.56 -11.40
N GLY A 25 -1.26 -2.31 -12.25
CA GLY A 25 -2.67 -2.65 -11.98
C GLY A 25 -3.01 -4.11 -12.23
N PRO A 26 -4.28 -4.50 -11.96
CA PRO A 26 -4.76 -5.88 -12.11
C PRO A 26 -4.70 -6.40 -13.56
N ASP A 27 -4.74 -5.49 -14.55
CA ASP A 27 -4.74 -5.81 -15.97
C ASP A 27 -3.33 -5.80 -16.58
N ALA A 28 -2.29 -5.80 -15.75
CA ALA A 28 -0.91 -5.83 -16.23
C ALA A 28 -0.63 -7.15 -16.95
N SER A 29 0.01 -7.06 -18.14
CA SER A 29 0.45 -8.23 -18.88
C SER A 29 1.61 -8.95 -18.17
N GLU A 30 1.80 -10.23 -18.49
CA GLU A 30 2.88 -11.04 -17.91
C GLU A 30 4.27 -10.45 -18.19
N GLU A 31 4.46 -9.87 -19.38
CA GLU A 31 5.71 -9.21 -19.77
C GLU A 31 6.02 -8.02 -18.87
N LYS A 32 5.00 -7.21 -18.51
CA LYS A 32 5.16 -6.07 -17.59
C LYS A 32 5.47 -6.53 -16.17
N ILE A 33 4.79 -7.59 -15.70
CA ILE A 33 5.05 -8.18 -14.38
C ILE A 33 6.48 -8.74 -14.34
N LYS A 34 6.89 -9.46 -15.39
CA LYS A 34 8.25 -9.97 -15.50
C LYS A 34 9.28 -8.85 -15.51
N ALA A 35 9.07 -7.81 -16.29
CA ALA A 35 9.97 -6.64 -16.34
C ALA A 35 10.10 -5.96 -14.97
N LEU A 36 9.00 -5.85 -14.20
CA LEU A 36 9.02 -5.32 -12.83
C LEU A 36 9.87 -6.20 -11.90
N ILE A 37 9.75 -7.52 -12.02
CA ILE A 37 10.55 -8.48 -11.23
C ILE A 37 12.03 -8.39 -11.61
N ASP A 38 12.34 -8.41 -12.91
CA ASP A 38 13.71 -8.34 -13.43
C ASP A 38 14.43 -7.05 -12.98
N LYS A 39 13.69 -5.94 -12.90
CA LYS A 39 14.20 -4.64 -12.48
C LYS A 39 14.44 -4.53 -10.97
N HIS A 40 13.55 -5.08 -10.15
CA HIS A 40 13.53 -4.86 -8.70
C HIS A 40 13.89 -6.10 -7.87
N GLY A 41 13.96 -7.28 -8.49
CA GLY A 41 14.31 -8.55 -7.84
C GLY A 41 13.23 -9.12 -6.91
N LEU A 42 12.35 -8.30 -6.39
CA LEU A 42 11.24 -8.67 -5.51
C LEU A 42 10.04 -7.76 -5.79
N ILE A 43 8.86 -8.36 -5.86
CA ILE A 43 7.61 -7.63 -5.92
C ILE A 43 6.64 -8.09 -4.83
N PHE A 44 5.75 -7.20 -4.44
CA PHE A 44 4.62 -7.49 -3.56
C PHE A 44 3.32 -7.51 -4.36
N ILE A 45 2.46 -8.48 -4.04
CA ILE A 45 1.13 -8.61 -4.64
C ILE A 45 0.10 -8.33 -3.56
N LYS A 46 -0.75 -7.33 -3.77
CA LYS A 46 -1.73 -6.88 -2.78
C LYS A 46 -3.13 -6.88 -3.37
N PRO A 47 -4.12 -7.50 -2.70
CA PRO A 47 -5.50 -7.45 -3.16
C PRO A 47 -6.06 -6.04 -3.06
N VAL A 48 -6.89 -5.68 -4.04
CA VAL A 48 -7.61 -4.41 -4.11
C VAL A 48 -9.02 -4.60 -3.55
N PHE A 49 -9.34 -3.89 -2.48
CA PHE A 49 -10.68 -3.88 -1.90
C PHE A 49 -11.34 -2.52 -2.14
N LYS A 50 -12.60 -2.53 -2.50
CA LYS A 50 -13.41 -1.32 -2.56
C LYS A 50 -13.54 -0.74 -1.14
N GLY A 51 -13.20 0.54 -0.96
CA GLY A 51 -13.27 1.21 0.34
C GLY A 51 -11.99 1.13 1.20
N GLY A 52 -10.88 0.60 0.67
CA GLY A 52 -9.57 0.76 1.32
C GLY A 52 -9.39 0.00 2.63
N ILE A 53 -9.81 -1.24 2.72
CA ILE A 53 -9.65 -2.07 3.94
C ILE A 53 -8.16 -2.28 4.28
N GLY A 54 -7.78 -1.94 5.51
CA GLY A 54 -6.43 -2.10 6.05
C GLY A 54 -6.10 -3.51 6.58
N LYS A 55 -4.94 -3.64 7.25
CA LYS A 55 -4.48 -4.87 7.96
C LYS A 55 -4.29 -6.11 7.08
N LYS A 56 -4.10 -5.94 5.78
CA LYS A 56 -3.96 -7.03 4.80
C LYS A 56 -2.79 -7.97 5.11
N GLY A 57 -1.66 -7.44 5.54
CA GLY A 57 -0.48 -8.24 5.89
C GLY A 57 -0.72 -9.20 7.06
N LYS A 58 -1.40 -8.74 8.12
CA LYS A 58 -1.75 -9.59 9.27
C LYS A 58 -2.76 -10.69 8.93
N ALA A 59 -3.55 -10.49 7.88
CA ALA A 59 -4.52 -11.47 7.38
C ALA A 59 -3.94 -12.45 6.36
N GLY A 60 -2.61 -12.46 6.13
CA GLY A 60 -2.00 -13.30 5.09
C GLY A 60 -2.34 -12.89 3.65
N LEU A 61 -2.86 -11.68 3.47
CA LEU A 61 -3.27 -11.13 2.17
C LEU A 61 -2.16 -10.28 1.52
N LEU A 62 -0.91 -10.69 1.72
CA LEU A 62 0.26 -10.10 1.10
C LEU A 62 1.03 -11.20 0.38
N GLY A 63 1.05 -11.15 -0.93
CA GLY A 63 1.87 -12.01 -1.78
C GLY A 63 3.26 -11.42 -1.97
N ARG A 64 4.25 -12.29 -2.18
CA ARG A 64 5.64 -11.93 -2.52
C ARG A 64 6.11 -12.82 -3.66
N ALA A 65 6.76 -12.25 -4.65
CA ALA A 65 7.31 -13.02 -5.76
C ALA A 65 8.67 -12.48 -6.21
N LYS A 66 9.55 -13.41 -6.59
CA LYS A 66 10.84 -13.15 -7.23
C LYS A 66 10.91 -13.72 -8.64
N ASP A 67 9.84 -14.37 -9.09
CA ASP A 67 9.69 -14.95 -10.42
C ASP A 67 8.24 -14.84 -10.88
N LEU A 68 8.05 -14.93 -12.19
CA LEU A 68 6.73 -14.77 -12.81
C LEU A 68 5.73 -15.85 -12.39
N LYS A 69 6.18 -17.11 -12.25
CA LYS A 69 5.31 -18.22 -11.87
C LYS A 69 4.69 -18.00 -10.49
N THR A 70 5.53 -17.63 -9.52
CA THR A 70 5.08 -17.29 -8.17
C THR A 70 4.15 -16.06 -8.19
N ALA A 71 4.46 -15.05 -9.00
CA ALA A 71 3.63 -13.85 -9.10
C ALA A 71 2.22 -14.17 -9.62
N LEU A 72 2.10 -15.03 -10.63
CA LEU A 72 0.81 -15.45 -11.18
C LEU A 72 0.02 -16.32 -10.19
N ALA A 73 0.67 -17.24 -9.48
CA ALA A 73 0.04 -18.04 -8.45
C ALA A 73 -0.52 -17.16 -7.30
N GLU A 74 0.25 -16.17 -6.85
CA GLU A 74 -0.19 -15.20 -5.85
C GLU A 74 -1.32 -14.28 -6.36
N LYS A 75 -1.28 -13.91 -7.65
CA LYS A 75 -2.39 -13.20 -8.30
C LYS A 75 -3.68 -13.99 -8.19
N GLU A 76 -3.69 -15.27 -8.60
CA GLU A 76 -4.86 -16.11 -8.52
C GLU A 76 -5.37 -16.27 -7.09
N ARG A 77 -4.48 -16.52 -6.15
CA ARG A 77 -4.83 -16.65 -4.72
C ARG A 77 -5.50 -15.40 -4.15
N LEU A 78 -5.07 -14.22 -4.55
CA LEU A 78 -5.47 -12.95 -3.96
C LEU A 78 -6.56 -12.20 -4.73
N TYR A 79 -6.82 -12.55 -6.00
CA TYR A 79 -7.68 -11.77 -6.88
C TYR A 79 -9.11 -11.61 -6.36
N PHE A 80 -9.67 -12.67 -5.78
CA PHE A 80 -11.01 -12.67 -5.17
C PHE A 80 -10.98 -12.96 -3.67
N ALA A 81 -9.85 -12.71 -3.02
CA ALA A 81 -9.70 -12.95 -1.59
C ALA A 81 -10.75 -12.19 -0.78
N GLU A 82 -11.30 -12.84 0.23
CA GLU A 82 -12.20 -12.21 1.19
C GLU A 82 -11.42 -11.76 2.42
N HIS A 83 -11.81 -10.63 2.95
CA HIS A 83 -11.20 -10.07 4.15
C HIS A 83 -12.24 -9.41 5.04
N GLN A 84 -12.10 -9.63 6.35
CA GLN A 84 -12.96 -9.03 7.36
C GLN A 84 -12.12 -8.23 8.36
N VAL A 85 -12.53 -7.00 8.60
CA VAL A 85 -11.96 -6.13 9.63
C VAL A 85 -13.11 -5.61 10.48
N GLY A 86 -13.19 -6.06 11.73
CA GLY A 86 -14.34 -5.77 12.59
C GLY A 86 -15.64 -6.33 11.98
N HIS A 87 -16.61 -5.46 11.76
CA HIS A 87 -17.89 -5.81 11.14
C HIS A 87 -17.91 -5.67 9.61
N VAL A 88 -16.82 -5.16 9.00
CA VAL A 88 -16.74 -4.95 7.57
C VAL A 88 -16.12 -6.17 6.90
N ARG A 89 -16.89 -6.82 6.03
CA ARG A 89 -16.42 -7.88 5.14
C ARG A 89 -16.41 -7.38 3.71
N ALA A 90 -15.31 -7.59 3.02
CA ALA A 90 -15.17 -7.23 1.62
C ALA A 90 -14.47 -8.33 0.83
N LYS A 91 -14.80 -8.41 -0.46
CA LYS A 91 -14.15 -9.27 -1.44
C LYS A 91 -13.25 -8.41 -2.32
N ALA A 92 -12.04 -8.88 -2.57
CA ALA A 92 -11.15 -8.23 -3.51
C ALA A 92 -11.71 -8.33 -4.94
N ASN A 93 -11.41 -7.34 -5.75
CA ASN A 93 -11.81 -7.28 -7.16
C ASN A 93 -10.60 -7.11 -8.09
N GLY A 94 -9.45 -7.51 -7.65
CA GLY A 94 -8.19 -7.44 -8.38
C GLY A 94 -6.99 -7.44 -7.45
N VAL A 95 -5.82 -7.32 -8.04
CA VAL A 95 -4.55 -7.18 -7.32
C VAL A 95 -3.73 -6.06 -7.93
N THR A 96 -2.81 -5.49 -7.13
CA THR A 96 -1.71 -4.65 -7.62
C THR A 96 -0.38 -5.39 -7.44
N PHE A 97 0.55 -5.12 -8.35
CA PHE A 97 1.94 -5.58 -8.27
C PHE A 97 2.80 -4.37 -7.96
N GLU A 98 3.55 -4.42 -6.87
CA GLU A 98 4.32 -3.30 -6.36
C GLU A 98 5.78 -3.68 -6.25
N ALA A 99 6.68 -2.83 -6.72
CA ALA A 99 8.10 -3.03 -6.58
C ALA A 99 8.50 -3.13 -5.10
N GLY A 100 9.33 -4.12 -4.76
CA GLY A 100 9.94 -4.22 -3.45
C GLY A 100 11.03 -3.16 -3.30
N VAL A 101 10.84 -2.22 -2.38
CA VAL A 101 11.84 -1.21 -2.07
C VAL A 101 12.60 -1.64 -0.83
N PRO A 102 13.93 -1.82 -0.91
CA PRO A 102 14.73 -2.01 0.29
C PRO A 102 14.68 -0.72 1.12
N ALA A 103 14.25 -0.82 2.35
CA ALA A 103 14.19 0.31 3.26
C ALA A 103 14.86 -0.05 4.60
N GLU A 104 15.79 0.78 5.04
CA GLU A 104 16.39 0.67 6.38
C GLU A 104 15.44 1.22 7.44
N HIS A 105 14.64 2.21 7.04
CA HIS A 105 13.67 2.88 7.91
C HIS A 105 12.32 3.03 7.19
N GLU A 106 11.26 2.76 7.91
CA GLU A 106 9.89 2.99 7.46
C GLU A 106 9.27 4.12 8.28
N VAL A 107 8.75 5.14 7.61
CA VAL A 107 8.08 6.27 8.24
C VAL A 107 6.65 6.34 7.73
N TYR A 108 5.71 6.36 8.66
CA TYR A 108 4.32 6.64 8.33
C TYR A 108 4.07 8.14 8.43
N PHE A 109 3.54 8.70 7.35
CA PHE A 109 3.15 10.10 7.27
C PHE A 109 1.69 10.22 6.84
N SER A 110 0.92 11.02 7.56
CA SER A 110 -0.45 11.33 7.15
C SER A 110 -0.82 12.77 7.47
N ILE A 111 -1.70 13.33 6.65
CA ILE A 111 -2.37 14.60 6.93
C ILE A 111 -3.86 14.31 6.96
N SER A 112 -4.54 14.74 8.01
CA SER A 112 -5.98 14.57 8.18
C SER A 112 -6.57 15.75 8.94
N ASP A 113 -7.83 16.05 8.68
CA ASP A 113 -8.57 17.00 9.51
C ASP A 113 -8.90 16.38 10.86
N SER A 114 -8.55 17.09 11.91
CA SER A 114 -8.86 16.67 13.27
C SER A 114 -10.11 17.40 13.77
N THR A 115 -11.13 16.66 14.10
CA THR A 115 -12.34 17.20 14.75
C THR A 115 -12.05 17.77 16.12
N HIS A 116 -11.04 17.22 16.82
CA HIS A 116 -10.61 17.68 18.14
C HIS A 116 -9.91 19.04 18.07
N PHE A 117 -8.97 19.20 17.13
CA PHE A 117 -8.22 20.47 16.97
C PHE A 117 -8.90 21.44 16.01
N ARG A 118 -9.93 21.02 15.28
CA ARG A 118 -10.62 21.79 14.22
C ARG A 118 -9.63 22.39 13.21
N ALA A 119 -8.61 21.62 12.88
CA ALA A 119 -7.52 22.03 12.00
C ALA A 119 -6.89 20.80 11.33
N PRO A 120 -6.24 20.98 10.17
CA PRO A 120 -5.39 19.94 9.60
C PRO A 120 -4.32 19.51 10.60
N THR A 121 -4.19 18.21 10.79
CA THR A 121 -3.15 17.63 11.66
C THR A 121 -2.24 16.75 10.82
N MET A 122 -0.95 16.84 11.12
CA MET A 122 0.08 16.00 10.51
C MET A 122 0.52 14.95 11.53
N THR A 123 0.54 13.70 11.11
CA THR A 123 1.06 12.59 11.92
C THR A 123 2.31 12.04 11.24
N LEU A 124 3.40 11.98 11.97
CA LEU A 124 4.65 11.34 11.56
C LEU A 124 5.00 10.28 12.60
N THR A 125 5.15 9.01 12.15
CA THR A 125 5.50 7.90 13.03
C THR A 125 6.65 7.12 12.42
N HIS A 126 7.66 6.81 13.22
CA HIS A 126 8.75 5.93 12.84
C HIS A 126 8.42 4.50 13.29
N LEU A 127 8.36 3.57 12.35
CA LEU A 127 8.20 2.16 12.65
C LEU A 127 9.58 1.55 12.90
N VAL A 128 10.00 1.50 14.16
CA VAL A 128 11.17 0.70 14.55
C VAL A 128 10.72 -0.73 14.77
N PHE A 129 11.30 -1.66 14.06
CA PHE A 129 11.17 -3.08 14.39
C PHE A 129 11.68 -3.31 15.82
N ALA A 130 10.76 -3.70 16.69
CA ALA A 130 10.97 -4.27 18.02
C ALA A 130 10.77 -3.40 19.28
N MET A 131 10.55 -2.12 19.22
CA MET A 131 10.02 -1.42 20.43
C MET A 131 9.32 -0.14 19.98
N ALA A 132 8.01 -0.09 20.12
CA ALA A 132 7.21 1.05 19.72
C ALA A 132 7.51 2.26 20.61
N LEU A 133 8.42 3.10 20.19
CA LEU A 133 8.44 4.49 20.65
C LEU A 133 7.62 5.30 19.64
N THR A 134 6.32 5.35 19.86
CA THR A 134 5.44 6.21 19.08
C THR A 134 5.63 7.63 19.56
N ALA A 135 6.49 8.39 18.90
CA ALA A 135 6.56 9.84 19.10
C ALA A 135 5.48 10.48 18.20
N TYR A 136 4.41 10.96 18.80
CA TYR A 136 3.45 11.81 18.12
C TYR A 136 3.99 13.24 18.11
N ILE A 137 4.43 13.73 16.97
CA ILE A 137 4.71 15.16 16.82
C ILE A 137 3.43 15.79 16.29
N LEU A 138 2.70 16.45 17.18
CA LEU A 138 1.55 17.25 16.83
C LEU A 138 2.07 18.65 16.45
N VAL A 139 2.08 18.95 15.16
CA VAL A 139 2.32 20.31 14.69
C VAL A 139 0.97 20.95 14.42
N ALA A 140 0.48 21.73 15.36
CA ALA A 140 -0.68 22.60 15.12
C ALA A 140 -0.17 23.87 14.43
N ILE A 141 -0.47 24.03 13.14
CA ILE A 141 -0.24 25.29 12.43
C ILE A 141 -1.42 26.18 12.79
N ARG A 142 -1.17 27.20 13.62
CA ARG A 142 -2.13 28.29 13.81
C ARG A 142 -1.94 29.31 12.68
N TYR A 143 -3.02 29.59 11.97
CA TYR A 143 -3.16 30.79 11.13
C TYR A 143 -3.53 31.97 12.01
#